data_2008c5a300ec90d56a56a99b1883ba60
#
_entry.id   2008c5a300ec90d56a56a99b1883ba60
#
_cell.length_a   1.000
_cell.length_b   1.000
_cell.length_c   1.000
_cell.angle_alpha   90.00
_cell.angle_beta   90.00
_cell.angle_gamma   90.00
#
_symmetry.space_group_name_H-M   'P 1'
#
loop_
_entity.id
_entity.type
_entity.pdbx_description
1 polymer ?
#
loop_
_entity_poly.entity_id
_entity_poly.type
_entity_poly.pdbx_seq_one_letter_code
_entity_poly.pdbx_strand_id
1 'polypeptide(L)'
;MTDWLDIAGKTVIVTGGSSGIGASIVTELLEIGVKVANFDLKEGEQTHENLRFFATDISSKEQVEANVAKVVKEFGTIDGLVNNAGINVPRLLVDGKQPHGEFELSVDVFDKICGINQKGLFLMSQAVARIMVEKQKGVIINMSSESGLEGSEGQSAYAATKAAVNSYTRSWAKELGKQGIRVVGIAPGIMEETGLRTLSYETALAYTRGITVDELRQNYSKTTTIPLGRSGKLSEVADLVCYYLSDRASYITGVTTNVAGGKTRG
;
A
#
# COMPACT_ATOMS: atom_id res chain seq x y z
N MET A 1 -8.03 4.25 -29.08
CA MET A 1 -7.07 5.26 -28.53
C MET A 1 -5.81 4.50 -28.21
N THR A 2 -4.65 4.96 -28.68
CA THR A 2 -3.38 4.37 -28.24
C THR A 2 -3.28 4.59 -26.73
N ASP A 3 -3.03 3.49 -25.98
CA ASP A 3 -2.76 3.57 -24.55
C ASP A 3 -1.60 4.54 -24.31
N TRP A 4 -1.91 5.76 -23.80
CA TRP A 4 -0.89 6.78 -23.59
C TRP A 4 0.20 6.32 -22.63
N LEU A 5 -0.12 5.41 -21.70
CA LEU A 5 0.80 4.90 -20.69
C LEU A 5 1.69 3.77 -21.24
N ASP A 6 1.26 3.07 -22.29
CA ASP A 6 1.98 1.94 -22.89
C ASP A 6 2.35 0.85 -21.87
N ILE A 7 1.36 0.48 -21.05
CA ILE A 7 1.54 -0.57 -20.03
C ILE A 7 0.70 -1.82 -20.27
N ALA A 8 -0.11 -1.85 -21.32
CA ALA A 8 -0.87 -3.04 -21.71
C ALA A 8 0.05 -4.25 -21.88
N GLY A 9 -0.37 -5.43 -21.44
CA GLY A 9 0.39 -6.67 -21.49
C GLY A 9 1.50 -6.81 -20.45
N LYS A 10 1.88 -5.77 -19.69
CA LYS A 10 2.80 -5.89 -18.55
C LYS A 10 2.21 -6.82 -17.48
N THR A 11 3.07 -7.48 -16.71
CA THR A 11 2.68 -8.31 -15.56
C THR A 11 2.99 -7.57 -14.28
N VAL A 12 1.97 -7.35 -13.44
CA VAL A 12 2.07 -6.60 -12.19
C VAL A 12 1.53 -7.42 -11.02
N ILE A 13 2.31 -7.54 -9.96
CA ILE A 13 1.84 -8.08 -8.68
C ILE A 13 1.25 -6.93 -7.86
N VAL A 14 0.04 -7.10 -7.33
CA VAL A 14 -0.59 -6.20 -6.37
C VAL A 14 -0.83 -6.96 -5.07
N THR A 15 -0.22 -6.53 -3.97
CA THR A 15 -0.50 -7.10 -2.66
C THR A 15 -1.69 -6.41 -2.01
N GLY A 16 -2.60 -7.17 -1.38
CA GLY A 16 -3.83 -6.62 -0.82
C GLY A 16 -4.79 -6.12 -1.90
N GLY A 17 -4.83 -6.78 -3.05
CA GLY A 17 -5.61 -6.37 -4.21
C GLY A 17 -7.10 -6.75 -4.17
N SER A 18 -7.55 -7.41 -3.11
CA SER A 18 -8.94 -7.87 -3.00
C SER A 18 -9.91 -6.83 -2.43
N SER A 19 -9.42 -5.70 -1.91
CA SER A 19 -10.27 -4.66 -1.31
C SER A 19 -9.62 -3.26 -1.35
N GLY A 20 -10.45 -2.23 -1.13
CA GLY A 20 -10.00 -0.85 -0.94
C GLY A 20 -9.11 -0.32 -2.06
N ILE A 21 -8.02 0.36 -1.71
CA ILE A 21 -7.07 0.94 -2.67
C ILE A 21 -6.51 -0.15 -3.60
N GLY A 22 -6.18 -1.33 -3.06
CA GLY A 22 -5.66 -2.44 -3.85
C GLY A 22 -6.63 -2.91 -4.93
N ALA A 23 -7.92 -3.07 -4.59
CA ALA A 23 -8.93 -3.46 -5.58
C ALA A 23 -9.14 -2.38 -6.66
N SER A 24 -9.09 -1.09 -6.30
CA SER A 24 -9.15 0.00 -7.27
C SER A 24 -7.93 -0.04 -8.21
N ILE A 25 -6.73 -0.30 -7.68
CA ILE A 25 -5.52 -0.48 -8.50
C ILE A 25 -5.69 -1.66 -9.47
N VAL A 26 -6.20 -2.79 -8.97
CA VAL A 26 -6.46 -3.98 -9.81
C VAL A 26 -7.44 -3.63 -10.94
N THR A 27 -8.53 -2.92 -10.64
CA THR A 27 -9.52 -2.49 -11.65
C THR A 27 -8.86 -1.67 -12.76
N GLU A 28 -8.18 -0.57 -12.42
CA GLU A 28 -7.55 0.32 -13.38
C GLU A 28 -6.50 -0.40 -14.25
N LEU A 29 -5.68 -1.29 -13.64
CA LEU A 29 -4.69 -2.07 -14.36
C LEU A 29 -5.34 -3.03 -15.36
N LEU A 30 -6.45 -3.69 -14.99
CA LEU A 30 -7.17 -4.60 -15.88
C LEU A 30 -7.83 -3.87 -17.05
N GLU A 31 -8.42 -2.69 -16.81
CA GLU A 31 -9.04 -1.85 -17.85
C GLU A 31 -8.02 -1.40 -18.92
N ILE A 32 -6.75 -1.23 -18.54
CA ILE A 32 -5.66 -0.89 -19.46
C ILE A 32 -5.09 -2.14 -20.15
N GLY A 33 -5.49 -3.36 -19.75
CA GLY A 33 -4.99 -4.61 -20.33
C GLY A 33 -3.71 -5.14 -19.68
N VAL A 34 -3.40 -4.74 -18.46
CA VAL A 34 -2.31 -5.30 -17.65
C VAL A 34 -2.69 -6.68 -17.13
N LYS A 35 -1.73 -7.60 -17.07
CA LYS A 35 -1.88 -8.90 -16.40
C LYS A 35 -1.60 -8.71 -14.91
N VAL A 36 -2.58 -9.02 -14.08
CA VAL A 36 -2.51 -8.77 -12.64
C VAL A 36 -2.45 -10.07 -11.86
N ALA A 37 -1.44 -10.19 -10.99
CA ALA A 37 -1.36 -11.20 -9.96
C ALA A 37 -1.77 -10.56 -8.62
N ASN A 38 -2.97 -10.86 -8.14
CA ASN A 38 -3.46 -10.40 -6.85
C ASN A 38 -2.97 -11.30 -5.72
N PHE A 39 -2.13 -10.78 -4.84
CA PHE A 39 -1.64 -11.46 -3.64
C PHE A 39 -2.41 -10.95 -2.42
N ASP A 40 -3.33 -11.77 -1.91
CA ASP A 40 -4.14 -11.43 -0.73
C ASP A 40 -4.42 -12.70 0.10
N LEU A 41 -4.93 -12.54 1.30
CA LEU A 41 -5.38 -13.66 2.16
C LEU A 41 -6.68 -14.28 1.66
N LYS A 42 -7.54 -13.48 1.02
CA LYS A 42 -8.85 -13.88 0.49
C LYS A 42 -9.02 -13.35 -0.93
N GLU A 43 -9.64 -14.13 -1.76
CA GLU A 43 -10.01 -13.71 -3.11
C GLU A 43 -11.04 -12.57 -3.06
N GLY A 44 -10.87 -11.59 -3.95
CA GLY A 44 -11.82 -10.50 -4.13
C GLY A 44 -12.99 -10.90 -5.05
N GLU A 45 -13.94 -9.98 -5.24
CA GLU A 45 -15.11 -10.22 -6.08
C GLU A 45 -14.82 -10.06 -7.59
N GLN A 46 -13.69 -9.45 -7.93
CA GLN A 46 -13.33 -9.16 -9.32
C GLN A 46 -12.93 -10.43 -10.07
N THR A 47 -13.45 -10.57 -11.29
CA THR A 47 -13.07 -11.64 -12.22
C THR A 47 -12.69 -11.04 -13.56
N HIS A 48 -11.56 -11.45 -14.13
CA HIS A 48 -11.08 -10.99 -15.42
C HIS A 48 -10.09 -11.99 -16.03
N GLU A 49 -10.02 -12.11 -17.34
CA GLU A 49 -9.11 -13.04 -18.03
C GLU A 49 -7.63 -12.78 -17.72
N ASN A 50 -7.25 -11.52 -17.46
CA ASN A 50 -5.90 -11.10 -17.08
C ASN A 50 -5.67 -11.07 -15.56
N LEU A 51 -6.63 -11.49 -14.74
CA LEU A 51 -6.48 -11.54 -13.28
C LEU A 51 -6.21 -12.96 -12.80
N ARG A 52 -5.22 -13.11 -11.93
CA ARG A 52 -4.98 -14.36 -11.18
C ARG A 52 -4.85 -14.04 -9.70
N PHE A 53 -5.56 -14.80 -8.89
CA PHE A 53 -5.48 -14.73 -7.44
C PHE A 53 -4.48 -15.75 -6.91
N PHE A 54 -3.66 -15.32 -5.95
CA PHE A 54 -2.72 -16.15 -5.22
C PHE A 54 -2.91 -15.92 -3.72
N ALA A 55 -3.50 -16.89 -3.02
CA ALA A 55 -3.64 -16.82 -1.56
C ALA A 55 -2.25 -16.71 -0.93
N THR A 56 -1.94 -15.56 -0.32
CA THR A 56 -0.59 -15.24 0.15
C THR A 56 -0.62 -14.44 1.44
N ASP A 57 -0.07 -15.01 2.51
CA ASP A 57 0.38 -14.22 3.66
C ASP A 57 1.75 -13.64 3.33
N ILE A 58 1.82 -12.34 3.10
CA ILE A 58 3.06 -11.65 2.75
C ILE A 58 4.10 -11.66 3.89
N SER A 59 3.71 -11.97 5.13
CA SER A 59 4.63 -12.12 6.27
C SER A 59 5.34 -13.49 6.27
N SER A 60 4.87 -14.46 5.47
CA SER A 60 5.50 -15.76 5.26
C SER A 60 6.42 -15.75 4.04
N LYS A 61 7.72 -15.88 4.30
CA LYS A 61 8.74 -15.95 3.25
C LYS A 61 8.46 -17.10 2.26
N GLU A 62 8.08 -18.26 2.78
CA GLU A 62 7.82 -19.46 1.99
C GLU A 62 6.67 -19.26 1.01
N GLN A 63 5.56 -18.65 1.46
CA GLN A 63 4.41 -18.37 0.59
C GLN A 63 4.76 -17.32 -0.46
N VAL A 64 5.47 -16.27 -0.07
CA VAL A 64 5.91 -15.21 -0.98
C VAL A 64 6.79 -15.79 -2.11
N GLU A 65 7.85 -16.52 -1.76
CA GLU A 65 8.78 -17.10 -2.75
C GLU A 65 8.06 -18.10 -3.68
N ALA A 66 7.23 -18.99 -3.11
CA ALA A 66 6.48 -19.96 -3.88
C ALA A 66 5.48 -19.31 -4.85
N ASN A 67 4.75 -18.28 -4.43
CA ASN A 67 3.74 -17.63 -5.25
C ASN A 67 4.36 -16.68 -6.29
N VAL A 68 5.47 -15.99 -5.98
CA VAL A 68 6.24 -15.24 -6.98
C VAL A 68 6.74 -16.17 -8.09
N ALA A 69 7.24 -17.36 -7.76
CA ALA A 69 7.65 -18.36 -8.77
C ALA A 69 6.47 -18.82 -9.65
N LYS A 70 5.27 -18.99 -9.06
CA LYS A 70 4.05 -19.32 -9.83
C LYS A 70 3.67 -18.20 -10.81
N VAL A 71 3.79 -16.93 -10.40
CA VAL A 71 3.53 -15.77 -11.29
C VAL A 71 4.48 -15.81 -12.50
N VAL A 72 5.76 -16.05 -12.28
CA VAL A 72 6.74 -16.19 -13.38
C VAL A 72 6.38 -17.37 -14.29
N LYS A 73 5.96 -18.50 -13.72
CA LYS A 73 5.52 -19.67 -14.50
C LYS A 73 4.26 -19.39 -15.33
N GLU A 74 3.30 -18.64 -14.78
CA GLU A 74 2.01 -18.32 -15.41
C GLU A 74 2.14 -17.24 -16.50
N PHE A 75 2.83 -16.15 -16.18
CA PHE A 75 2.88 -14.96 -17.01
C PHE A 75 4.24 -14.73 -17.73
N GLY A 76 5.26 -15.52 -17.39
CA GLY A 76 6.59 -15.45 -17.99
C GLY A 76 7.52 -14.39 -17.39
N THR A 77 6.98 -13.35 -16.77
CA THR A 77 7.78 -12.21 -16.23
C THR A 77 7.01 -11.48 -15.13
N ILE A 78 7.71 -10.55 -14.46
CA ILE A 78 7.12 -9.55 -13.56
C ILE A 78 7.72 -8.19 -13.91
N ASP A 79 6.87 -7.22 -14.29
CA ASP A 79 7.27 -5.87 -14.70
C ASP A 79 7.06 -4.84 -13.59
N GLY A 80 6.09 -5.08 -12.73
CA GLY A 80 5.75 -4.20 -11.62
C GLY A 80 5.40 -4.96 -10.34
N LEU A 81 5.69 -4.32 -9.21
CA LEU A 81 5.21 -4.73 -7.89
C LEU A 81 4.56 -3.55 -7.21
N VAL A 82 3.32 -3.71 -6.74
CA VAL A 82 2.63 -2.75 -5.89
C VAL A 82 2.50 -3.34 -4.48
N ASN A 83 3.34 -2.88 -3.58
CA ASN A 83 3.28 -3.20 -2.15
C ASN A 83 2.18 -2.37 -1.47
N ASN A 84 0.93 -2.82 -1.61
CA ASN A 84 -0.23 -2.13 -1.05
C ASN A 84 -0.73 -2.78 0.26
N ALA A 85 -0.58 -4.10 0.44
CA ALA A 85 -1.04 -4.78 1.64
C ALA A 85 -0.47 -4.15 2.92
N GLY A 86 -1.34 -3.95 3.90
CA GLY A 86 -0.97 -3.40 5.20
C GLY A 86 -2.16 -3.36 6.16
N ILE A 87 -1.85 -3.28 7.43
CA ILE A 87 -2.84 -3.16 8.49
C ILE A 87 -2.60 -1.91 9.34
N ASN A 88 -3.66 -1.42 9.96
CA ASN A 88 -3.62 -0.37 10.96
C ASN A 88 -4.49 -0.78 12.16
N VAL A 89 -3.88 -0.85 13.33
CA VAL A 89 -4.55 -1.18 14.59
C VAL A 89 -4.30 -0.03 15.56
N PRO A 90 -5.26 0.91 15.71
CA PRO A 90 -5.08 2.06 16.60
C PRO A 90 -4.89 1.64 18.06
N ARG A 91 -3.81 2.11 18.68
CA ARG A 91 -3.46 1.88 20.10
C ARG A 91 -2.65 3.07 20.63
N LEU A 92 -2.84 3.38 21.89
CA LEU A 92 -2.02 4.37 22.62
C LEU A 92 -0.68 3.74 23.03
N LEU A 93 0.38 4.54 23.10
CA LEU A 93 1.65 4.08 23.68
C LEU A 93 1.47 3.68 25.15
N VAL A 94 0.74 4.49 25.90
CA VAL A 94 0.29 4.23 27.28
C VAL A 94 -1.16 4.67 27.38
N ASP A 95 -2.02 3.81 27.92
CA ASP A 95 -3.40 4.18 28.24
C ASP A 95 -3.54 4.65 29.68
N GLY A 96 -3.55 5.97 29.90
CA GLY A 96 -3.70 6.55 31.23
C GLY A 96 -5.04 6.28 31.91
N LYS A 97 -6.07 5.81 31.18
CA LYS A 97 -7.38 5.46 31.74
C LYS A 97 -7.45 3.98 32.15
N GLN A 98 -6.85 3.11 31.34
CA GLN A 98 -6.82 1.66 31.53
C GLN A 98 -5.42 1.10 31.22
N PRO A 99 -4.44 1.30 32.12
CA PRO A 99 -3.09 0.78 31.92
C PRO A 99 -3.10 -0.73 31.64
N HIS A 100 -2.35 -1.15 30.60
CA HIS A 100 -2.34 -2.52 30.09
C HIS A 100 -3.70 -3.02 29.54
N GLY A 101 -4.63 -2.11 29.29
CA GLY A 101 -5.95 -2.42 28.72
C GLY A 101 -5.91 -2.67 27.21
N GLU A 102 -7.09 -2.93 26.65
CA GLU A 102 -7.24 -3.28 25.22
C GLU A 102 -6.67 -2.21 24.27
N PHE A 103 -6.75 -0.93 24.64
CA PHE A 103 -6.34 0.17 23.77
C PHE A 103 -4.89 0.65 24.00
N GLU A 104 -4.14 0.00 24.88
CA GLU A 104 -2.70 0.18 24.99
C GLU A 104 -1.97 -0.69 23.98
N LEU A 105 -0.88 -0.19 23.39
CA LEU A 105 -0.10 -0.89 22.39
C LEU A 105 0.69 -2.05 23.01
N SER A 106 0.21 -3.27 22.83
CA SER A 106 0.92 -4.48 23.25
C SER A 106 2.03 -4.85 22.26
N VAL A 107 2.99 -5.63 22.75
CA VAL A 107 4.08 -6.19 21.90
C VAL A 107 3.51 -7.01 20.74
N ASP A 108 2.49 -7.84 20.98
CA ASP A 108 1.87 -8.66 19.93
C ASP A 108 1.25 -7.82 18.82
N VAL A 109 0.56 -6.72 19.16
CA VAL A 109 -0.01 -5.79 18.18
C VAL A 109 1.10 -5.06 17.43
N PHE A 110 2.15 -4.61 18.14
CA PHE A 110 3.32 -4.00 17.52
C PHE A 110 3.99 -4.95 16.51
N ASP A 111 4.28 -6.19 16.93
CA ASP A 111 4.93 -7.19 16.09
C ASP A 111 4.07 -7.56 14.87
N LYS A 112 2.76 -7.66 15.05
CA LYS A 112 1.82 -7.90 13.96
C LYS A 112 1.86 -6.78 12.92
N ILE A 113 1.81 -5.52 13.34
CA ILE A 113 1.87 -4.36 12.44
C ILE A 113 3.23 -4.34 11.71
N CYS A 114 4.34 -4.50 12.42
CA CYS A 114 5.68 -4.55 11.83
C CYS A 114 5.87 -5.75 10.90
N GLY A 115 5.36 -6.92 11.30
CA GLY A 115 5.43 -8.15 10.54
C GLY A 115 4.78 -8.03 9.15
N ILE A 116 3.63 -7.37 9.07
CA ILE A 116 2.93 -7.19 7.79
C ILE A 116 3.47 -5.97 7.04
N ASN A 117 3.49 -4.78 7.68
CA ASN A 117 3.74 -3.53 6.98
C ASN A 117 5.22 -3.32 6.61
N GLN A 118 6.16 -3.90 7.36
CA GLN A 118 7.59 -3.78 7.10
C GLN A 118 8.18 -5.07 6.55
N LYS A 119 8.12 -6.17 7.34
CA LYS A 119 8.72 -7.44 6.94
C LYS A 119 8.04 -7.99 5.67
N GLY A 120 6.71 -7.95 5.58
CA GLY A 120 5.97 -8.41 4.41
C GLY A 120 6.34 -7.63 3.15
N LEU A 121 6.37 -6.31 3.24
CA LEU A 121 6.82 -5.43 2.15
C LEU A 121 8.26 -5.75 1.72
N PHE A 122 9.17 -5.96 2.68
CA PHE A 122 10.55 -6.36 2.40
C PHE A 122 10.62 -7.70 1.67
N LEU A 123 9.91 -8.73 2.15
CA LEU A 123 9.93 -10.07 1.55
C LEU A 123 9.43 -10.04 0.10
N MET A 124 8.31 -9.35 -0.15
CA MET A 124 7.77 -9.16 -1.50
C MET A 124 8.76 -8.42 -2.40
N SER A 125 9.30 -7.31 -1.93
CA SER A 125 10.25 -6.51 -2.70
C SER A 125 11.52 -7.30 -3.05
N GLN A 126 12.06 -8.05 -2.10
CA GLN A 126 13.26 -8.86 -2.32
C GLN A 126 13.02 -9.98 -3.33
N ALA A 127 11.92 -10.72 -3.19
CA ALA A 127 11.59 -11.83 -4.10
C ALA A 127 11.38 -11.34 -5.54
N VAL A 128 10.64 -10.25 -5.71
CA VAL A 128 10.36 -9.67 -7.05
C VAL A 128 11.60 -8.96 -7.62
N ALA A 129 12.36 -8.23 -6.81
CA ALA A 129 13.55 -7.54 -7.28
C ALA A 129 14.60 -8.51 -7.87
N ARG A 130 14.73 -9.73 -7.35
CA ARG A 130 15.61 -10.77 -7.96
C ARG A 130 15.26 -11.02 -9.41
N ILE A 131 13.97 -11.13 -9.74
CA ILE A 131 13.49 -11.33 -11.13
C ILE A 131 13.75 -10.08 -11.97
N MET A 132 13.50 -8.89 -11.42
CA MET A 132 13.72 -7.63 -12.13
C MET A 132 15.20 -7.36 -12.41
N VAL A 133 16.10 -7.73 -11.49
CA VAL A 133 17.56 -7.59 -11.66
C VAL A 133 18.06 -8.44 -12.82
N GLU A 134 17.58 -9.66 -12.98
CA GLU A 134 17.98 -10.54 -14.10
C GLU A 134 17.64 -9.93 -15.45
N LYS A 135 16.49 -9.22 -15.55
CA LYS A 135 16.07 -8.57 -16.81
C LYS A 135 16.46 -7.08 -16.91
N GLN A 136 17.12 -6.52 -15.89
CA GLN A 136 17.56 -5.12 -15.85
C GLN A 136 16.43 -4.11 -16.09
N LYS A 137 15.21 -4.43 -15.66
CA LYS A 137 14.03 -3.59 -15.82
C LYS A 137 12.96 -3.94 -14.80
N GLY A 138 12.33 -2.92 -14.20
CA GLY A 138 11.20 -3.11 -13.29
C GLY A 138 10.79 -1.85 -12.55
N VAL A 139 9.61 -1.92 -11.93
CA VAL A 139 9.10 -0.84 -11.06
C VAL A 139 8.55 -1.44 -9.77
N ILE A 140 9.01 -0.94 -8.63
CA ILE A 140 8.47 -1.24 -7.30
C ILE A 140 7.75 0.01 -6.79
N ILE A 141 6.48 -0.12 -6.45
CA ILE A 141 5.65 0.95 -5.90
C ILE A 141 5.27 0.58 -4.47
N ASN A 142 5.68 1.41 -3.52
CA ASN A 142 5.45 1.18 -2.10
C ASN A 142 4.33 2.08 -1.57
N MET A 143 3.26 1.49 -1.03
CA MET A 143 2.17 2.25 -0.44
C MET A 143 2.55 2.68 0.98
N SER A 144 2.88 3.97 1.12
CA SER A 144 3.10 4.65 2.39
C SER A 144 1.78 5.18 2.96
N SER A 145 1.82 6.30 3.64
CA SER A 145 0.67 7.06 4.16
C SER A 145 1.12 8.46 4.56
N GLU A 146 0.21 9.44 4.58
CA GLU A 146 0.48 10.74 5.22
C GLU A 146 0.95 10.57 6.67
N SER A 147 0.44 9.56 7.40
CA SER A 147 0.86 9.27 8.77
C SER A 147 2.35 8.94 8.89
N GLY A 148 2.98 8.42 7.83
CA GLY A 148 4.42 8.16 7.78
C GLY A 148 5.27 9.43 7.62
N LEU A 149 4.67 10.58 7.37
CA LEU A 149 5.32 11.88 7.22
C LEU A 149 5.09 12.75 8.45
N GLU A 150 3.87 12.75 9.01
CA GLU A 150 3.46 13.64 10.09
C GLU A 150 3.33 12.95 11.47
N GLY A 151 3.28 11.62 11.50
CA GLY A 151 2.80 10.88 12.66
C GLY A 151 1.28 10.87 12.74
N SER A 152 0.72 10.15 13.71
CA SER A 152 -0.73 10.13 13.95
C SER A 152 -1.04 9.67 15.36
N GLU A 153 -1.83 10.44 16.09
CA GLU A 153 -2.29 10.09 17.44
C GLU A 153 -3.06 8.77 17.45
N GLY A 154 -2.71 7.89 18.37
CA GLY A 154 -3.28 6.55 18.49
C GLY A 154 -2.82 5.55 17.43
N GLN A 155 -1.87 5.91 16.56
CA GLN A 155 -1.40 5.07 15.45
C GLN A 155 0.13 5.04 15.33
N SER A 156 0.85 5.19 16.44
CA SER A 156 2.31 5.37 16.43
C SER A 156 3.05 4.22 15.75
N ALA A 157 2.70 2.96 16.02
CA ALA A 157 3.32 1.81 15.37
C ALA A 157 3.05 1.81 13.85
N TYR A 158 1.80 2.08 13.43
CA TYR A 158 1.46 2.19 12.01
C TYR A 158 2.24 3.32 11.33
N ALA A 159 2.25 4.53 11.92
CA ALA A 159 2.97 5.68 11.39
C ALA A 159 4.46 5.39 11.25
N ALA A 160 5.08 4.75 12.25
CA ALA A 160 6.48 4.34 12.20
C ALA A 160 6.75 3.35 11.05
N THR A 161 5.85 2.36 10.81
CA THR A 161 6.02 1.44 9.68
C THR A 161 5.94 2.18 8.34
N LYS A 162 5.05 3.17 8.21
CA LYS A 162 4.92 3.96 6.97
C LYS A 162 6.09 4.94 6.76
N ALA A 163 6.69 5.46 7.84
CA ALA A 163 7.95 6.20 7.77
C ALA A 163 9.11 5.30 7.32
N ALA A 164 9.18 4.05 7.80
CA ALA A 164 10.14 3.07 7.34
C ALA A 164 9.98 2.76 5.84
N VAL A 165 8.75 2.65 5.33
CA VAL A 165 8.47 2.48 3.89
C VAL A 165 9.04 3.64 3.06
N ASN A 166 8.94 4.89 3.53
CA ASN A 166 9.55 6.04 2.88
C ASN A 166 11.08 5.92 2.83
N SER A 167 11.69 5.40 3.89
CA SER A 167 13.14 5.16 3.95
C SER A 167 13.57 4.02 3.02
N TYR A 168 12.84 2.90 3.00
CA TYR A 168 13.09 1.79 2.06
C TYR A 168 13.00 2.26 0.62
N THR A 169 12.00 3.05 0.27
CA THR A 169 11.83 3.60 -1.08
C THR A 169 13.06 4.37 -1.54
N ARG A 170 13.61 5.24 -0.69
CA ARG A 170 14.83 6.01 -1.00
C ARG A 170 16.08 5.13 -1.09
N SER A 171 16.23 4.17 -0.18
CA SER A 171 17.39 3.29 -0.12
C SER A 171 17.41 2.34 -1.32
N TRP A 172 16.30 1.64 -1.56
CA TRP A 172 16.21 0.67 -2.67
C TRP A 172 16.26 1.33 -4.05
N ALA A 173 15.79 2.57 -4.19
CA ALA A 173 15.98 3.34 -5.41
C ALA A 173 17.46 3.55 -5.75
N LYS A 174 18.31 3.78 -4.72
CA LYS A 174 19.78 3.92 -4.89
C LYS A 174 20.45 2.57 -5.16
N GLU A 175 20.00 1.51 -4.48
CA GLU A 175 20.56 0.16 -4.63
C GLU A 175 20.24 -0.43 -6.01
N LEU A 176 18.98 -0.28 -6.46
CA LEU A 176 18.43 -0.96 -7.64
C LEU A 176 18.46 -0.10 -8.91
N GLY A 177 18.67 1.20 -8.79
CA GLY A 177 18.65 2.11 -9.95
C GLY A 177 19.68 1.75 -11.03
N LYS A 178 20.89 1.29 -10.65
CA LYS A 178 21.89 0.80 -11.58
C LYS A 178 21.51 -0.49 -12.31
N GLN A 179 20.48 -1.17 -11.81
CA GLN A 179 19.90 -2.38 -12.40
C GLN A 179 18.68 -2.07 -13.27
N GLY A 180 18.44 -0.80 -13.62
CA GLY A 180 17.27 -0.39 -14.41
C GLY A 180 15.94 -0.48 -13.67
N ILE A 181 15.93 -0.59 -12.34
CA ILE A 181 14.73 -0.73 -11.53
C ILE A 181 14.42 0.59 -10.82
N ARG A 182 13.18 1.08 -10.97
CA ARG A 182 12.70 2.24 -10.24
C ARG A 182 11.98 1.80 -8.96
N VAL A 183 12.16 2.56 -7.89
CA VAL A 183 11.41 2.37 -6.63
C VAL A 183 10.79 3.71 -6.24
N VAL A 184 9.48 3.74 -6.15
CA VAL A 184 8.70 4.94 -5.82
C VAL A 184 7.71 4.66 -4.70
N GLY A 185 7.32 5.69 -3.99
CA GLY A 185 6.33 5.63 -2.93
C GLY A 185 5.09 6.46 -3.27
N ILE A 186 3.95 6.06 -2.73
CA ILE A 186 2.72 6.84 -2.72
C ILE A 186 2.24 6.95 -1.28
N ALA A 187 1.93 8.15 -0.82
CA ALA A 187 1.43 8.44 0.52
C ALA A 187 -0.01 8.98 0.44
N PRO A 188 -1.03 8.09 0.46
CA PRO A 188 -2.40 8.53 0.51
C PRO A 188 -2.72 9.25 1.83
N GLY A 189 -3.55 10.30 1.75
CA GLY A 189 -4.16 10.95 2.88
C GLY A 189 -5.53 10.37 3.23
N ILE A 190 -6.49 11.24 3.55
CA ILE A 190 -7.88 10.84 3.80
C ILE A 190 -8.55 10.48 2.48
N MET A 191 -8.85 9.20 2.31
CA MET A 191 -9.55 8.68 1.15
C MET A 191 -11.02 8.39 1.48
N GLU A 192 -11.83 8.17 0.46
CA GLU A 192 -13.17 7.60 0.61
C GLU A 192 -13.11 6.26 1.37
N GLU A 193 -14.27 5.75 1.78
CA GLU A 193 -14.34 4.59 2.67
C GLU A 193 -13.68 3.35 2.05
N THR A 194 -12.85 2.68 2.85
CA THR A 194 -12.18 1.43 2.49
C THR A 194 -12.49 0.35 3.51
N GLY A 195 -12.30 -0.92 3.17
CA GLY A 195 -12.47 -2.05 4.09
C GLY A 195 -11.57 -2.03 5.34
N LEU A 196 -10.60 -1.11 5.42
CA LEU A 196 -9.82 -0.87 6.63
C LEU A 196 -10.61 -0.12 7.72
N ARG A 197 -11.66 0.61 7.34
CA ARG A 197 -12.51 1.36 8.28
C ARG A 197 -13.63 0.50 8.86
N THR A 198 -13.24 -0.61 9.51
CA THR A 198 -14.18 -1.44 10.26
C THR A 198 -14.66 -0.74 11.54
N LEU A 199 -15.81 -1.16 12.08
CA LEU A 199 -16.30 -0.63 13.37
C LEU A 199 -15.26 -0.80 14.48
N SER A 200 -14.53 -1.93 14.52
CA SER A 200 -13.45 -2.16 15.50
C SER A 200 -12.32 -1.13 15.34
N TYR A 201 -11.92 -0.81 14.11
CA TYR A 201 -10.92 0.23 13.83
C TYR A 201 -11.42 1.60 14.28
N GLU A 202 -12.67 1.97 13.93
CA GLU A 202 -13.25 3.27 14.30
C GLU A 202 -13.41 3.41 15.81
N THR A 203 -13.84 2.35 16.51
CA THR A 203 -13.95 2.31 17.97
C THR A 203 -12.58 2.53 18.62
N ALA A 204 -11.57 1.81 18.19
CA ALA A 204 -10.22 1.96 18.72
C ALA A 204 -9.67 3.37 18.46
N LEU A 205 -9.83 3.89 17.24
CA LEU A 205 -9.33 5.23 16.89
C LEU A 205 -10.07 6.34 17.64
N ALA A 206 -11.40 6.24 17.80
CA ALA A 206 -12.19 7.19 18.56
C ALA A 206 -11.77 7.19 20.05
N TYR A 207 -11.58 5.99 20.64
CA TYR A 207 -11.09 5.86 22.01
C TYR A 207 -9.73 6.55 22.18
N THR A 208 -8.77 6.28 21.30
CA THR A 208 -7.41 6.88 21.39
C THR A 208 -7.41 8.40 21.28
N ARG A 209 -8.44 8.98 20.66
CA ARG A 209 -8.61 10.43 20.49
C ARG A 209 -9.57 11.06 21.50
N GLY A 210 -10.13 10.27 22.41
CA GLY A 210 -11.07 10.75 23.43
C GLY A 210 -12.39 11.29 22.86
N ILE A 211 -12.84 10.79 21.70
CA ILE A 211 -14.07 11.16 21.00
C ILE A 211 -14.97 9.94 20.79
N THR A 212 -16.22 10.16 20.41
CA THR A 212 -17.15 9.10 20.01
C THR A 212 -16.91 8.67 18.56
N VAL A 213 -17.42 7.48 18.20
CA VAL A 213 -17.38 7.00 16.79
C VAL A 213 -18.15 7.95 15.88
N ASP A 214 -19.26 8.51 16.34
CA ASP A 214 -20.06 9.46 15.55
C ASP A 214 -19.30 10.77 15.31
N GLU A 215 -18.60 11.29 16.30
CA GLU A 215 -17.74 12.47 16.14
C GLU A 215 -16.57 12.16 15.20
N LEU A 216 -15.98 10.95 15.27
CA LEU A 216 -14.93 10.51 14.35
C LEU A 216 -15.43 10.52 12.91
N ARG A 217 -16.61 9.94 12.66
CA ARG A 217 -17.26 9.90 11.32
C ARG A 217 -17.58 11.29 10.80
N GLN A 218 -18.12 12.17 11.67
CA GLN A 218 -18.37 13.58 11.33
C GLN A 218 -17.08 14.32 10.97
N ASN A 219 -15.97 14.06 11.67
CA ASN A 219 -14.68 14.70 11.37
C ASN A 219 -14.12 14.25 10.00
N TYR A 220 -14.35 12.99 9.61
CA TYR A 220 -14.01 12.52 8.26
C TYR A 220 -14.87 13.19 7.18
N SER A 221 -16.16 13.42 7.45
CA SER A 221 -17.07 14.03 6.47
C SER A 221 -16.87 15.55 6.33
N LYS A 222 -16.42 16.23 7.38
CA LYS A 222 -16.22 17.70 7.35
C LYS A 222 -15.11 18.17 6.42
N THR A 223 -14.13 17.31 6.10
CA THR A 223 -13.01 17.58 5.17
C THR A 223 -12.34 18.95 5.32
N THR A 224 -12.63 19.69 6.41
CA THR A 224 -12.16 21.07 6.64
C THR A 224 -10.63 21.17 6.76
N THR A 225 -9.97 20.05 7.06
CA THR A 225 -8.50 19.97 7.14
C THR A 225 -7.85 19.66 5.79
N ILE A 226 -8.64 19.39 4.75
CA ILE A 226 -8.16 19.07 3.41
C ILE A 226 -8.35 20.29 2.53
N PRO A 227 -7.29 20.95 2.02
CA PRO A 227 -7.43 22.14 1.18
C PRO A 227 -8.32 21.97 -0.05
N LEU A 228 -8.34 20.78 -0.68
CA LEU A 228 -9.26 20.48 -1.78
C LEU A 228 -10.73 20.29 -1.35
N GLY A 229 -11.04 20.33 -0.04
CA GLY A 229 -12.40 20.28 0.50
C GLY A 229 -13.13 18.94 0.35
N ARG A 230 -12.42 17.86 0.00
CA ARG A 230 -13.00 16.52 -0.16
C ARG A 230 -12.00 15.41 0.19
N SER A 231 -12.48 14.23 0.49
CA SER A 231 -11.67 13.02 0.52
C SER A 231 -11.18 12.66 -0.89
N GLY A 232 -10.04 12.01 -1.00
CA GLY A 232 -9.54 11.47 -2.26
C GLY A 232 -10.35 10.24 -2.69
N LYS A 233 -10.50 10.03 -3.99
CA LYS A 233 -11.06 8.80 -4.56
C LYS A 233 -9.96 7.72 -4.60
N LEU A 234 -10.33 6.45 -4.49
CA LEU A 234 -9.38 5.35 -4.60
C LEU A 234 -8.74 5.30 -5.99
N SER A 235 -9.50 5.64 -7.03
CA SER A 235 -8.99 5.75 -8.41
C SER A 235 -7.88 6.79 -8.56
N GLU A 236 -7.88 7.89 -7.80
CA GLU A 236 -6.82 8.90 -7.87
C GLU A 236 -5.45 8.36 -7.39
N VAL A 237 -5.46 7.33 -6.54
CA VAL A 237 -4.25 6.58 -6.18
C VAL A 237 -3.90 5.56 -7.27
N ALA A 238 -4.90 4.86 -7.83
CA ALA A 238 -4.71 3.89 -8.90
C ALA A 238 -4.16 4.53 -10.17
N ASP A 239 -4.64 5.70 -10.57
CA ASP A 239 -4.12 6.49 -11.70
C ASP A 239 -2.63 6.77 -11.54
N LEU A 240 -2.20 7.16 -10.34
CA LEU A 240 -0.78 7.42 -10.08
C LEU A 240 0.05 6.14 -10.13
N VAL A 241 -0.50 5.00 -9.69
CA VAL A 241 0.14 3.68 -9.85
C VAL A 241 0.34 3.36 -11.33
N CYS A 242 -0.69 3.52 -12.17
CA CYS A 242 -0.61 3.30 -13.61
C CYS A 242 0.45 4.21 -14.26
N TYR A 243 0.47 5.50 -13.89
CA TYR A 243 1.50 6.42 -14.36
C TYR A 243 2.91 5.99 -13.98
N TYR A 244 3.13 5.56 -12.73
CA TYR A 244 4.43 5.09 -12.27
C TYR A 244 4.89 3.79 -12.93
N LEU A 245 3.98 2.92 -13.33
CA LEU A 245 4.32 1.69 -14.08
C LEU A 245 4.73 1.98 -15.52
N SER A 246 4.42 3.17 -16.05
CA SER A 246 4.74 3.57 -17.41
C SER A 246 6.17 4.10 -17.54
N ASP A 247 6.70 4.04 -18.78
CA ASP A 247 7.99 4.66 -19.11
C ASP A 247 7.91 6.19 -19.16
N ARG A 248 6.70 6.79 -19.04
CA ARG A 248 6.49 8.24 -18.84
C ARG A 248 7.08 8.73 -17.52
N ALA A 249 7.16 7.84 -16.52
CA ALA A 249 7.78 8.11 -15.23
C ALA A 249 9.26 7.64 -15.16
N SER A 250 9.93 7.43 -16.29
CA SER A 250 11.26 6.78 -16.36
C SER A 250 12.36 7.50 -15.56
N TYR A 251 12.22 8.80 -15.30
CA TYR A 251 13.21 9.58 -14.50
C TYR A 251 12.75 9.83 -13.07
N ILE A 252 11.65 9.17 -12.63
CA ILE A 252 11.11 9.31 -11.27
C ILE A 252 11.44 8.05 -10.47
N THR A 253 12.30 8.19 -9.45
CA THR A 253 12.66 7.13 -8.50
C THR A 253 13.12 7.73 -7.17
N GLY A 254 13.00 7.00 -6.06
CA GLY A 254 13.44 7.43 -4.73
C GLY A 254 12.57 8.50 -4.07
N VAL A 255 11.41 8.81 -4.63
CA VAL A 255 10.45 9.80 -4.11
C VAL A 255 9.22 9.12 -3.55
N THR A 256 8.58 9.75 -2.59
CA THR A 256 7.23 9.39 -2.13
C THR A 256 6.31 10.57 -2.42
N THR A 257 5.30 10.33 -3.26
CA THR A 257 4.33 11.37 -3.66
C THR A 257 3.11 11.35 -2.76
N ASN A 258 2.77 12.51 -2.21
CA ASN A 258 1.54 12.70 -1.45
C ASN A 258 0.32 12.74 -2.36
N VAL A 259 -0.70 11.92 -2.04
CA VAL A 259 -2.05 12.00 -2.61
C VAL A 259 -3.01 12.34 -1.46
N ALA A 260 -2.93 13.58 -0.97
CA ALA A 260 -3.55 14.00 0.30
C ALA A 260 -4.37 15.29 0.19
N GLY A 261 -4.69 15.77 -1.03
CA GLY A 261 -5.50 16.96 -1.24
C GLY A 261 -4.92 18.24 -0.65
N GLY A 262 -3.59 18.30 -0.43
CA GLY A 262 -2.88 19.44 0.16
C GLY A 262 -2.85 19.43 1.70
N LYS A 263 -3.39 18.39 2.37
CA LYS A 263 -3.43 18.31 3.84
C LYS A 263 -2.04 18.12 4.44
N THR A 264 -1.23 17.25 3.84
CA THR A 264 0.09 16.89 4.35
C THR A 264 1.18 17.68 3.63
N ARG A 265 2.11 18.22 4.40
CA ARG A 265 3.33 18.84 3.86
C ARG A 265 4.38 17.72 3.70
N GLY A 266 4.75 17.43 2.46
CA GLY A 266 5.77 16.46 2.12
C GLY A 266 7.18 16.90 2.47
#